data_c84dd01b8654082de2d926e36506ef57
#
_entry.id   c84dd01b8654082de2d926e36506ef57
#
_cell.length_a   1.000
_cell.length_b   1.000
_cell.length_c   1.000
_cell.angle_alpha   90.00
_cell.angle_beta   90.00
_cell.angle_gamma   90.00
#
_symmetry.space_group_name_H-M   'P 1'
#
loop_
_entity.id
_entity.type
_entity.pdbx_description
1 polymer ?
#
loop_
_entity_poly.entity_id
_entity_poly.type
_entity_poly.pdbx_seq_one_letter_code
_entity_poly.pdbx_strand_id
1 'polypeptide(L)' 'MAKNSRHVVPSPDGGWSVRRAGAARASKNFDTQADAIDYGKSLARKEKSDLYVHGRSGKIRDHTSYKN' A
#
# COMPACT_ATOMS: atom_id res chain seq x y z
N MET A 1 -11.79 14.96 -5.62
CA MET A 1 -10.99 14.27 -6.60
C MET A 1 -10.42 12.99 -6.03
N ALA A 2 -10.72 11.90 -6.65
CA ALA A 2 -10.26 10.60 -6.18
C ALA A 2 -8.75 10.47 -6.36
N LYS A 3 -8.11 9.89 -5.38
CA LYS A 3 -6.71 9.58 -5.45
C LYS A 3 -6.55 8.10 -5.62
N ASN A 4 -5.62 7.71 -6.46
CA ASN A 4 -5.33 6.30 -6.66
C ASN A 4 -4.17 5.85 -5.81
N SER A 5 -4.03 6.44 -4.63
CA SER A 5 -2.92 6.05 -3.77
C SER A 5 -3.11 4.63 -3.28
N ARG A 6 -1.99 3.95 -3.09
CA ARG A 6 -1.95 2.60 -2.55
C ARG A 6 -1.35 2.64 -1.16
N HIS A 7 -1.85 1.77 -0.31
CA HIS A 7 -1.40 1.73 1.08
C HIS A 7 -1.00 0.31 1.43
N VAL A 8 0.18 0.18 2.02
CA VAL A 8 0.64 -1.09 2.56
C VAL A 8 0.40 -1.03 4.06
N VAL A 9 -0.49 -1.88 4.55
CA VAL A 9 -0.90 -1.85 5.95
C VAL A 9 -0.78 -3.25 6.56
N PRO A 10 -0.59 -3.32 7.88
CA PRO A 10 -0.58 -4.63 8.53
C PRO A 10 -1.96 -5.26 8.45
N SER A 11 -1.96 -6.56 8.22
CA SER A 11 -3.19 -7.34 8.16
C SER A 11 -3.54 -7.87 9.54
N PRO A 12 -4.83 -8.01 9.88
CA PRO A 12 -5.21 -8.62 11.14
C PRO A 12 -4.65 -10.03 11.33
N ASP A 13 -4.36 -10.71 10.22
CA ASP A 13 -3.84 -12.07 10.26
C ASP A 13 -2.36 -12.15 10.54
N GLY A 14 -1.71 -11.03 10.71
CA GLY A 14 -0.28 -11.00 10.98
C GLY A 14 0.57 -10.73 9.76
N GLY A 15 -0.01 -10.77 8.57
CA GLY A 15 0.70 -10.43 7.35
C GLY A 15 0.53 -8.96 7.00
N TRP A 16 0.58 -8.67 5.71
CA TRP A 16 0.47 -7.31 5.19
C TRP A 16 -0.51 -7.27 4.03
N SER A 17 -1.17 -6.15 3.88
CA SER A 17 -2.16 -5.97 2.82
C SER A 17 -1.83 -4.75 2.01
N VAL A 18 -2.13 -4.82 0.72
CA VAL A 18 -2.06 -3.65 -0.17
C VAL A 18 -3.49 -3.28 -0.52
N ARG A 19 -3.84 -2.02 -0.30
CA ARG A 19 -5.20 -1.57 -0.58
C ARG A 19 -5.17 -0.19 -1.19
N ARG A 20 -6.20 0.10 -1.95
CA ARG A 20 -6.38 1.41 -2.54
C ARG A 20 -7.08 2.32 -1.55
N ALA A 21 -6.73 3.61 -1.57
CA ALA A 21 -7.37 4.58 -0.70
C ALA A 21 -8.88 4.53 -0.89
N GLY A 22 -9.59 4.48 0.22
CA GLY A 22 -11.05 4.45 0.19
C GLY A 22 -11.65 3.10 -0.09
N ALA A 23 -10.84 2.09 -0.41
CA ALA A 23 -11.36 0.76 -0.67
C ALA A 23 -11.68 0.05 0.63
N ALA A 24 -12.79 -0.68 0.65
CA ALA A 24 -13.17 -1.44 1.84
C ALA A 24 -12.36 -2.73 1.96
N ARG A 25 -11.85 -3.22 0.85
CA ARG A 25 -11.12 -4.48 0.82
C ARG A 25 -9.69 -4.28 0.37
N ALA A 26 -8.82 -5.14 0.86
CA ALA A 26 -7.44 -5.17 0.39
C ALA A 26 -7.41 -5.70 -1.04
N SER A 27 -6.49 -5.15 -1.84
CA SER A 27 -6.28 -5.66 -3.19
C SER A 27 -5.61 -7.02 -3.15
N LYS A 28 -4.68 -7.19 -2.20
CA LYS A 28 -3.96 -8.45 -2.07
C LYS A 28 -3.29 -8.50 -0.70
N ASN A 29 -3.11 -9.71 -0.19
CA ASN A 29 -2.44 -9.96 1.08
C ASN A 29 -1.11 -10.65 0.86
N PHE A 30 -0.16 -10.38 1.75
CA PHE A 30 1.19 -10.94 1.67
C PHE A 30 1.66 -11.35 3.05
N ASP A 31 2.60 -12.29 3.08
CA ASP A 31 3.17 -12.73 4.35
C ASP A 31 4.17 -11.73 4.91
N THR A 32 4.85 -10.99 4.06
CA THR A 32 5.88 -10.06 4.50
C THR A 32 5.61 -8.66 3.98
N GLN A 33 6.16 -7.68 4.71
CA GLN A 33 6.03 -6.29 4.29
C GLN A 33 6.79 -6.05 2.98
N ALA A 34 7.93 -6.69 2.82
CA ALA A 34 8.74 -6.50 1.60
C ALA A 34 7.96 -6.89 0.36
N ASP A 35 7.27 -8.03 0.41
CA ASP A 35 6.46 -8.48 -0.72
C ASP A 35 5.32 -7.52 -1.00
N ALA A 36 4.68 -7.05 0.07
CA ALA A 36 3.57 -6.10 -0.07
C ALA A 36 4.06 -4.79 -0.68
N ILE A 37 5.23 -4.33 -0.26
CA ILE A 37 5.80 -3.10 -0.78
C ILE A 37 6.10 -3.23 -2.27
N ASP A 38 6.70 -4.36 -2.67
CA ASP A 38 7.01 -4.58 -4.08
C ASP A 38 5.75 -4.53 -4.94
N TYR A 39 4.71 -5.19 -4.48
CA TYR A 39 3.44 -5.19 -5.20
C TYR A 39 2.86 -3.78 -5.26
N GLY A 40 2.87 -3.08 -4.13
CA GLY A 40 2.35 -1.73 -4.06
C GLY A 40 3.10 -0.77 -4.96
N LYS A 41 4.42 -0.92 -5.00
CA LYS A 41 5.25 -0.08 -5.88
C LYS A 41 4.88 -0.29 -7.34
N SER A 42 4.71 -1.56 -7.74
CA SER A 42 4.33 -1.87 -9.12
C SER A 42 3.02 -1.20 -9.49
N LEU A 43 2.03 -1.32 -8.61
CA LEU A 43 0.72 -0.73 -8.88
C LEU A 43 0.78 0.80 -8.90
N ALA A 44 1.46 1.38 -7.93
CA ALA A 44 1.53 2.83 -7.84
C ALA A 44 2.26 3.41 -9.04
N ARG A 45 3.34 2.76 -9.46
CA ARG A 45 4.09 3.22 -10.63
C ARG A 45 3.24 3.13 -11.88
N LYS A 46 2.53 2.02 -12.03
CA LYS A 46 1.67 1.80 -13.20
C LYS A 46 0.56 2.84 -13.27
N GLU A 47 0.04 3.21 -12.12
CA GLU A 47 -1.08 4.15 -12.04
C GLU A 47 -0.61 5.59 -11.86
N LYS A 48 0.68 5.80 -11.73
CA LYS A 48 1.24 7.14 -11.48
C LYS A 48 0.61 7.76 -10.25
N SER A 49 0.58 6.99 -9.19
CA SER A 49 -0.04 7.41 -7.94
C SER A 49 0.96 7.33 -6.79
N ASP A 50 0.50 7.60 -5.59
CA ASP A 50 1.33 7.60 -4.39
C ASP A 50 1.28 6.23 -3.73
N LEU A 51 2.39 5.86 -3.10
CA LEU A 51 2.45 4.68 -2.26
C LEU A 51 2.77 5.09 -0.83
N TYR A 52 1.93 4.68 0.10
CA TYR A 52 2.14 4.91 1.53
C TYR A 52 2.39 3.58 2.21
N VAL A 53 3.51 3.47 2.91
CA VAL A 53 3.84 2.26 3.66
C VAL A 53 3.60 2.55 5.13
N HIS A 54 2.70 1.80 5.75
CA HIS A 54 2.38 1.94 7.16
C HIS A 54 3.19 0.92 7.97
N GLY A 55 3.65 1.35 9.14
CA GLY A 55 4.33 0.45 10.04
C GLY A 55 3.36 -0.44 10.77
N ARG A 56 3.91 -1.39 11.54
CA ARG A 56 3.10 -2.34 12.28
C ARG A 56 2.20 -1.63 13.30
N SER A 57 2.63 -0.48 13.78
CA SER A 57 1.83 0.31 14.72
C SER A 57 0.73 1.11 14.05
N GLY A 58 0.68 1.11 12.72
CA GLY A 58 -0.32 1.86 11.97
C GLY A 58 0.15 3.22 11.48
N LYS A 59 1.26 3.69 11.96
CA LYS A 59 1.78 4.99 11.53
C LYS A 59 2.42 4.88 10.15
N ILE A 60 2.32 5.95 9.37
CA ILE A 60 2.96 5.98 8.06
C ILE A 60 4.46 5.97 8.25
N ARG A 61 5.11 5.00 7.63
CA ARG A 61 6.53 4.81 7.75
C ARG A 61 7.28 5.34 6.55
N ASP A 62 6.64 5.32 5.38
CA ASP A 62 7.31 5.71 4.16
C ASP A 62 6.27 6.16 3.14
N HIS A 63 6.70 7.02 2.24
CA HIS A 63 5.83 7.55 1.21
C HIS A 63 6.64 7.77 -0.05
N THR A 64 6.18 7.20 -1.14
CA THR A 64 6.82 7.38 -2.45
C THR A 64 5.78 7.86 -3.43
N SER A 65 6.12 8.90 -4.18
CA SER A 65 5.22 9.43 -5.18
C SER A 65 5.71 9.05 -6.56
N TYR A 66 4.81 8.53 -7.37
CA TYR A 66 5.10 8.19 -8.77
C TYR A 66 4.35 9.11 -9.72
N LYS A 67 3.78 10.15 -9.19
CA LYS A 67 3.13 11.15 -10.04
C LYS A 67 4.16 11.98 -10.75
N ASN A 68 3.80 12.39 -11.90
CA ASN A 68 4.63 13.31 -12.66
C ASN A 68 3.85 14.50 -13.05
#